data_aa6b5d14f3010585241d00c17a9fedd5
#
_entry.id   aa6b5d14f3010585241d00c17a9fedd5
#
_cell.length_a   1.000
_cell.length_b   1.000
_cell.length_c   1.000
_cell.angle_alpha   90.00
_cell.angle_beta   90.00
_cell.angle_gamma   90.00
#
_symmetry.space_group_name_H-M   'P 1'
#
loop_
_entity.id
_entity.type
_entity.pdbx_description
1 polymer ?
#
loop_
_entity_poly.entity_id
_entity_poly.type
_entity_poly.pdbx_seq_one_letter_code
_entity_poly.pdbx_strand_id
1 'polypeptide(L)'
;MSIEFTRRSMLQLAAAGMLAPAGAGFAQAYPARSIRLIVPFPPGGSTDLVARLMAQRLGDALKQPVVVENKPGAGSVLGTDFVAKSAPDGYTLVMAANSSIAPGPLMRSSMPYDPIKDFVHIAMVGSFPNGFMVRNDHPARTMQEFLALARARPGSLNYASAGVGTSGFLSGELLKQSAQVDMVHVPYKGSGPAITDLLGGQLDALFEGMVTATGYVRSGKLRLLAVTSERRVKAFPDVPTLTELVPGVSGAAWFGISAPARTPAPITERLQAEVLAVLQSADMQTRLGDLGMTPLPYGSTETLAFIQNEMRKWAPVIKAANVKVD
;
A
#
# COMPACT_ATOMS: atom_id res chain seq x y z
N MET A 1 57.59 -19.55 57.72
CA MET A 1 57.97 -18.99 56.42
C MET A 1 56.79 -18.06 55.99
N SER A 2 56.97 -16.77 56.40
CA SER A 2 55.93 -15.74 56.17
C SER A 2 56.11 -15.13 54.77
N ILE A 3 55.11 -15.19 53.95
CA ILE A 3 55.14 -14.58 52.60
C ILE A 3 54.72 -13.10 52.78
N GLU A 4 55.67 -12.19 52.66
CA GLU A 4 55.37 -10.77 52.66
C GLU A 4 54.91 -10.32 51.29
N PHE A 5 53.61 -9.98 51.16
CA PHE A 5 53.05 -9.33 49.97
C PHE A 5 53.48 -7.86 49.94
N THR A 6 54.31 -7.50 48.99
CA THR A 6 54.73 -6.11 48.82
C THR A 6 53.60 -5.30 48.14
N ARG A 7 53.51 -3.97 48.53
CA ARG A 7 52.55 -3.03 47.92
C ARG A 7 52.56 -3.03 46.36
N ARG A 8 53.69 -3.37 45.76
CA ARG A 8 53.86 -3.49 44.28
C ARG A 8 53.13 -4.68 43.71
N SER A 9 53.08 -5.80 44.41
CA SER A 9 52.36 -7.00 43.95
C SER A 9 50.84 -6.81 44.02
N MET A 10 50.32 -6.05 44.96
CA MET A 10 48.92 -5.69 45.07
C MET A 10 48.45 -4.74 43.94
N LEU A 11 49.30 -3.78 43.54
CA LEU A 11 49.02 -2.87 42.44
C LEU A 11 49.03 -3.56 41.05
N GLN A 12 49.89 -4.57 40.88
CA GLN A 12 49.92 -5.38 39.63
C GLN A 12 48.73 -6.30 39.50
N LEU A 13 48.20 -6.86 40.58
CA LEU A 13 46.96 -7.65 40.56
C LEU A 13 45.71 -6.78 40.31
N ALA A 14 45.70 -5.53 40.82
CA ALA A 14 44.60 -4.59 40.54
C ALA A 14 44.56 -4.10 39.07
N ALA A 15 45.74 -3.95 38.44
CA ALA A 15 45.82 -3.54 37.02
C ALA A 15 45.43 -4.68 36.04
N ALA A 16 45.63 -5.95 36.40
CA ALA A 16 45.24 -7.09 35.61
C ALA A 16 43.73 -7.36 35.60
N GLY A 17 42.99 -6.87 36.62
CA GLY A 17 41.57 -7.00 36.75
C GLY A 17 40.74 -6.02 35.87
N MET A 18 41.37 -4.94 35.32
CA MET A 18 40.68 -3.94 34.50
C MET A 18 40.69 -4.25 32.98
N LEU A 19 41.29 -5.36 32.55
CA LEU A 19 41.24 -5.86 31.18
C LEU A 19 40.18 -6.96 31.04
N ALA A 20 39.03 -6.86 31.74
CA ALA A 20 37.86 -7.62 31.36
C ALA A 20 37.47 -7.15 29.95
N PRO A 21 37.35 -8.04 28.94
CA PRO A 21 36.85 -7.63 27.66
C PRO A 21 35.51 -6.98 27.91
N ALA A 22 35.38 -5.70 27.52
CA ALA A 22 34.09 -5.02 27.45
C ALA A 22 33.17 -5.98 26.76
N GLY A 23 32.20 -6.51 27.49
CA GLY A 23 31.37 -7.62 27.01
C GLY A 23 30.92 -7.34 25.58
N ALA A 24 31.20 -8.26 24.68
CA ALA A 24 30.60 -8.25 23.36
C ALA A 24 29.09 -8.15 23.65
N GLY A 25 28.56 -6.93 23.56
CA GLY A 25 27.14 -6.71 23.68
C GLY A 25 26.55 -7.66 22.67
N PHE A 26 25.89 -8.72 23.16
CA PHE A 26 25.09 -9.58 22.27
C PHE A 26 24.18 -8.63 21.53
N ALA A 27 24.51 -8.34 20.27
CA ALA A 27 23.62 -7.58 19.41
C ALA A 27 22.31 -8.33 19.47
N GLN A 28 21.34 -7.76 20.19
CA GLN A 28 20.07 -8.42 20.44
C GLN A 28 19.48 -8.79 19.08
N ALA A 29 19.30 -10.09 18.85
CA ALA A 29 18.91 -10.59 17.55
C ALA A 29 17.62 -9.89 17.11
N TYR A 30 17.66 -9.17 15.99
CA TYR A 30 16.48 -8.51 15.42
C TYR A 30 15.53 -9.54 14.79
N PRO A 31 14.22 -9.44 15.04
CA PRO A 31 13.53 -8.57 15.99
C PRO A 31 13.47 -9.20 17.40
N ALA A 32 13.63 -8.37 18.44
CA ALA A 32 13.54 -8.77 19.85
C ALA A 32 12.24 -8.30 20.53
N ARG A 33 11.40 -7.55 19.82
CA ARG A 33 10.09 -7.04 20.27
C ARG A 33 9.14 -6.93 19.09
N SER A 34 7.87 -6.62 19.36
CA SER A 34 6.85 -6.45 18.33
C SER A 34 7.21 -5.35 17.34
N ILE A 35 6.88 -5.60 16.05
CA ILE A 35 7.03 -4.66 14.95
C ILE A 35 5.67 -3.99 14.69
N ARG A 36 5.65 -2.69 14.48
CA ARG A 36 4.45 -1.94 14.08
C ARG A 36 4.40 -1.82 12.56
N LEU A 37 3.34 -2.31 11.94
CA LEU A 37 3.05 -2.11 10.53
C LEU A 37 1.97 -1.03 10.40
N ILE A 38 2.39 0.17 10.03
CA ILE A 38 1.49 1.31 9.86
C ILE A 38 0.72 1.15 8.56
N VAL A 39 -0.60 1.19 8.66
CA VAL A 39 -1.53 1.22 7.53
C VAL A 39 -2.06 2.65 7.41
N PRO A 40 -1.72 3.39 6.33
CA PRO A 40 -2.07 4.81 6.20
C PRO A 40 -3.52 5.03 5.72
N PHE A 41 -4.42 4.10 6.03
CA PHE A 41 -5.85 4.11 5.72
C PHE A 41 -6.69 3.62 6.90
N PRO A 42 -8.01 3.91 6.93
CA PRO A 42 -8.93 3.34 7.90
C PRO A 42 -8.99 1.80 7.80
N PRO A 43 -9.43 1.12 8.87
CA PRO A 43 -9.67 -0.32 8.84
C PRO A 43 -10.69 -0.75 7.77
N GLY A 44 -10.55 -2.00 7.28
CA GLY A 44 -11.52 -2.66 6.40
C GLY A 44 -11.35 -2.39 4.90
N GLY A 45 -10.39 -1.53 4.50
CA GLY A 45 -10.04 -1.33 3.07
C GLY A 45 -8.99 -2.30 2.58
N SER A 46 -8.70 -2.25 1.25
CA SER A 46 -7.72 -3.14 0.59
C SER A 46 -6.36 -3.16 1.28
N THR A 47 -5.85 -1.99 1.69
CA THR A 47 -4.55 -1.87 2.39
C THR A 47 -4.56 -2.58 3.75
N ASP A 48 -5.64 -2.41 4.51
CA ASP A 48 -5.79 -3.02 5.84
C ASP A 48 -5.90 -4.53 5.76
N LEU A 49 -6.70 -5.05 4.82
CA LEU A 49 -6.86 -6.49 4.60
C LEU A 49 -5.52 -7.16 4.26
N VAL A 50 -4.79 -6.60 3.30
CA VAL A 50 -3.47 -7.13 2.90
C VAL A 50 -2.45 -6.99 4.01
N ALA A 51 -2.44 -5.85 4.74
CA ALA A 51 -1.52 -5.63 5.85
C ALA A 51 -1.73 -6.65 6.98
N ARG A 52 -2.98 -6.96 7.34
CA ARG A 52 -3.27 -7.97 8.37
C ARG A 52 -2.86 -9.37 7.95
N LEU A 53 -3.09 -9.72 6.67
CA LEU A 53 -2.65 -10.99 6.11
C LEU A 53 -1.12 -11.11 6.15
N MET A 54 -0.41 -10.06 5.72
CA MET A 54 1.06 -10.02 5.78
C MET A 54 1.58 -10.04 7.22
N ALA A 55 0.98 -9.25 8.12
CA ALA A 55 1.38 -9.15 9.52
C ALA A 55 1.30 -10.50 10.25
N GLN A 56 0.22 -11.27 10.01
CA GLN A 56 0.07 -12.60 10.58
C GLN A 56 1.22 -13.52 10.15
N ARG A 57 1.48 -13.63 8.84
CA ARG A 57 2.52 -14.51 8.29
C ARG A 57 3.93 -14.06 8.65
N LEU A 58 4.19 -12.77 8.64
CA LEU A 58 5.47 -12.21 9.07
C LEU A 58 5.70 -12.41 10.57
N GLY A 59 4.66 -12.32 11.39
CA GLY A 59 4.75 -12.62 12.82
C GLY A 59 5.18 -14.04 13.07
N ASP A 60 4.61 -15.01 12.34
CA ASP A 60 4.98 -16.42 12.40
C ASP A 60 6.44 -16.65 11.97
N ALA A 61 6.88 -16.01 10.91
CA ALA A 61 8.23 -16.14 10.34
C ALA A 61 9.30 -15.49 11.24
N LEU A 62 9.03 -14.29 11.74
CA LEU A 62 9.94 -13.50 12.57
C LEU A 62 9.95 -13.91 14.05
N LYS A 63 9.03 -14.78 14.50
CA LYS A 63 8.84 -15.17 15.89
C LYS A 63 8.60 -13.99 16.85
N GLN A 64 8.06 -12.89 16.29
CA GLN A 64 7.68 -11.68 17.02
C GLN A 64 6.38 -11.13 16.44
N PRO A 65 5.46 -10.61 17.24
CA PRO A 65 4.23 -10.04 16.74
C PRO A 65 4.47 -8.91 15.75
N VAL A 66 3.76 -8.92 14.61
CA VAL A 66 3.65 -7.78 13.71
C VAL A 66 2.25 -7.18 13.90
N VAL A 67 2.20 -5.98 14.47
CA VAL A 67 0.95 -5.33 14.88
C VAL A 67 0.55 -4.27 13.85
N VAL A 68 -0.64 -4.43 13.25
CA VAL A 68 -1.20 -3.44 12.32
C VAL A 68 -1.78 -2.27 13.09
N GLU A 69 -1.36 -1.06 12.72
CA GLU A 69 -1.84 0.19 13.29
C GLU A 69 -2.32 1.13 12.18
N ASN A 70 -3.62 1.47 12.19
CA ASN A 70 -4.21 2.34 11.19
C ASN A 70 -3.96 3.82 11.54
N LYS A 71 -3.32 4.57 10.63
CA LYS A 71 -3.08 6.03 10.73
C LYS A 71 -3.56 6.72 9.44
N PRO A 72 -4.87 6.90 9.28
CA PRO A 72 -5.43 7.50 8.08
C PRO A 72 -5.20 9.01 8.00
N GLY A 73 -5.30 9.56 6.79
CA GLY A 73 -5.35 11.00 6.57
C GLY A 73 -4.61 11.45 5.31
N ALA A 74 -5.12 12.52 4.69
CA ALA A 74 -4.58 13.16 3.49
C ALA A 74 -4.25 12.17 2.35
N GLY A 75 -5.15 11.19 2.07
CA GLY A 75 -4.93 10.18 1.03
C GLY A 75 -3.69 9.32 1.29
N SER A 76 -3.47 8.88 2.53
CA SER A 76 -2.34 8.08 3.04
C SER A 76 -1.06 8.87 3.42
N VAL A 77 -0.99 10.16 3.15
CA VAL A 77 0.24 10.94 3.41
C VAL A 77 0.58 11.00 4.90
N LEU A 78 -0.41 11.22 5.80
CA LEU A 78 -0.13 11.40 7.23
C LEU A 78 0.51 10.15 7.88
N GLY A 79 -0.03 8.96 7.60
CA GLY A 79 0.53 7.71 8.13
C GLY A 79 1.90 7.38 7.54
N THR A 80 2.13 7.72 6.28
CA THR A 80 3.42 7.51 5.62
C THR A 80 4.48 8.50 6.15
N ASP A 81 4.12 9.77 6.34
CA ASP A 81 4.98 10.79 6.96
C ASP A 81 5.39 10.41 8.39
N PHE A 82 4.45 9.88 9.18
CA PHE A 82 4.75 9.37 10.51
C PHE A 82 5.87 8.33 10.48
N VAL A 83 5.88 7.41 9.51
CA VAL A 83 6.93 6.40 9.38
C VAL A 83 8.23 7.01 8.87
N ALA A 84 8.19 7.91 7.89
CA ALA A 84 9.39 8.62 7.40
C ALA A 84 10.18 9.27 8.54
N LYS A 85 9.48 9.77 9.56
CA LYS A 85 10.04 10.46 10.74
C LYS A 85 10.27 9.56 11.96
N SER A 86 9.96 8.27 11.86
CA SER A 86 10.17 7.30 12.95
C SER A 86 11.65 6.91 13.07
N ALA A 87 12.01 6.31 14.22
CA ALA A 87 13.35 5.79 14.43
C ALA A 87 13.69 4.73 13.37
N PRO A 88 14.89 4.77 12.77
CA PRO A 88 15.32 3.83 11.75
C PRO A 88 15.87 2.52 12.37
N ASP A 89 15.10 1.89 13.23
CA ASP A 89 15.46 0.70 14.00
C ASP A 89 14.75 -0.58 13.53
N GLY A 90 13.93 -0.46 12.45
CA GLY A 90 13.18 -1.57 11.86
C GLY A 90 11.90 -1.95 12.60
N TYR A 91 11.54 -1.30 13.69
CA TYR A 91 10.32 -1.62 14.46
C TYR A 91 9.08 -0.80 14.08
N THR A 92 9.22 0.14 13.15
CA THR A 92 8.08 0.86 12.58
C THR A 92 8.19 0.82 11.06
N LEU A 93 7.27 0.12 10.44
CA LEU A 93 7.19 -0.08 8.99
C LEU A 93 5.91 0.54 8.46
N VAL A 94 5.84 0.84 7.17
CA VAL A 94 4.61 1.26 6.50
C VAL A 94 4.20 0.24 5.43
N MET A 95 2.91 -0.06 5.36
CA MET A 95 2.31 -0.62 4.15
C MET A 95 2.20 0.52 3.13
N ALA A 96 3.25 0.67 2.33
CA ALA A 96 3.36 1.69 1.32
C ALA A 96 2.34 1.46 0.20
N ALA A 97 1.74 2.53 -0.29
CA ALA A 97 0.75 2.51 -1.35
C ALA A 97 1.10 3.52 -2.44
N ASN A 98 0.57 3.30 -3.63
CA ASN A 98 0.75 4.20 -4.75
C ASN A 98 0.31 5.66 -4.46
N SER A 99 -0.69 5.85 -3.59
CA SER A 99 -1.17 7.18 -3.20
C SER A 99 -0.17 8.00 -2.38
N SER A 100 0.76 7.36 -1.67
CA SER A 100 1.77 8.04 -0.84
C SER A 100 3.19 7.95 -1.40
N ILE A 101 3.45 7.03 -2.34
CA ILE A 101 4.79 6.80 -2.89
C ILE A 101 4.87 7.15 -4.38
N ALA A 102 4.01 6.57 -5.23
CA ALA A 102 3.90 6.87 -6.66
C ALA A 102 2.63 6.22 -7.25
N PRO A 103 1.80 6.93 -8.02
CA PRO A 103 1.92 8.31 -8.51
C PRO A 103 1.34 9.40 -7.62
N GLY A 104 0.74 9.07 -6.46
CA GLY A 104 0.06 10.05 -5.59
C GLY A 104 0.82 11.35 -5.34
N PRO A 105 2.12 11.32 -5.00
CA PRO A 105 2.93 12.53 -4.81
C PRO A 105 2.99 13.46 -6.03
N LEU A 106 2.92 12.91 -7.25
CA LEU A 106 2.97 13.70 -8.50
C LEU A 106 1.73 14.58 -8.70
N MET A 107 0.64 14.30 -8.01
CA MET A 107 -0.60 15.08 -8.07
C MET A 107 -0.64 16.22 -7.03
N ARG A 108 0.37 16.33 -6.16
CA ARG A 108 0.41 17.29 -5.04
C ARG A 108 1.40 18.41 -5.30
N SER A 109 1.07 19.61 -4.82
CA SER A 109 1.96 20.76 -4.86
C SER A 109 3.16 20.62 -3.92
N SER A 110 3.00 19.92 -2.80
CA SER A 110 4.06 19.64 -1.83
C SER A 110 3.82 18.33 -1.10
N MET A 111 4.92 17.70 -0.65
CA MET A 111 4.91 16.50 0.18
C MET A 111 5.74 16.75 1.44
N PRO A 112 5.33 16.25 2.61
CA PRO A 112 6.08 16.41 3.85
C PRO A 112 7.30 15.48 3.94
N TYR A 113 7.52 14.61 2.95
CA TYR A 113 8.63 13.69 2.79
C TYR A 113 8.98 13.47 1.32
N ASP A 114 10.20 13.04 1.06
CA ASP A 114 10.63 12.54 -0.26
C ASP A 114 10.33 11.03 -0.34
N PRO A 115 9.46 10.59 -1.26
CA PRO A 115 9.06 9.18 -1.33
C PRO A 115 10.20 8.22 -1.70
N ILE A 116 11.31 8.72 -2.21
CA ILE A 116 12.49 7.92 -2.59
C ILE A 116 13.57 7.98 -1.51
N LYS A 117 13.86 9.19 -0.97
CA LYS A 117 15.02 9.41 -0.09
C LYS A 117 14.73 9.13 1.39
N ASP A 118 13.48 9.29 1.81
CA ASP A 118 13.10 9.17 3.22
C ASP A 118 12.70 7.73 3.62
N PHE A 119 12.83 6.77 2.68
CA PHE A 119 12.50 5.37 2.89
C PHE A 119 13.55 4.40 2.36
N VAL A 120 13.65 3.25 3.01
CA VAL A 120 14.15 2.02 2.42
C VAL A 120 12.93 1.19 2.01
N HIS A 121 12.73 1.01 0.71
CA HIS A 121 11.68 0.14 0.19
C HIS A 121 12.15 -1.31 0.32
N ILE A 122 11.56 -2.06 1.26
CA ILE A 122 12.02 -3.42 1.61
C ILE A 122 11.61 -4.42 0.54
N ALA A 123 10.33 -4.44 0.19
CA ALA A 123 9.79 -5.35 -0.81
C ALA A 123 8.45 -4.86 -1.36
N MET A 124 8.15 -5.24 -2.61
CA MET A 124 6.81 -5.15 -3.18
C MET A 124 5.98 -6.33 -2.70
N VAL A 125 4.72 -6.07 -2.32
CA VAL A 125 3.78 -7.11 -1.92
C VAL A 125 2.99 -7.61 -3.13
N GLY A 126 2.48 -6.68 -3.94
CA GLY A 126 1.75 -7.02 -5.14
C GLY A 126 0.95 -5.87 -5.71
N SER A 127 0.31 -6.13 -6.85
CA SER A 127 -0.53 -5.17 -7.56
C SER A 127 -1.94 -5.74 -7.80
N PHE A 128 -2.90 -4.85 -7.95
CA PHE A 128 -4.30 -5.20 -8.22
C PHE A 128 -4.99 -4.07 -8.98
N PRO A 129 -5.96 -4.39 -9.86
CA PRO A 129 -6.75 -3.37 -10.52
C PRO A 129 -7.80 -2.77 -9.58
N ASN A 130 -8.29 -1.58 -9.92
CA ASN A 130 -9.55 -1.12 -9.38
C ASN A 130 -10.70 -1.65 -10.24
N GLY A 131 -11.86 -1.88 -9.61
CA GLY A 131 -13.11 -2.09 -10.30
C GLY A 131 -13.92 -0.80 -10.30
N PHE A 132 -14.62 -0.54 -11.41
CA PHE A 132 -15.68 0.45 -11.45
C PHE A 132 -17.00 -0.24 -11.16
N MET A 133 -17.62 0.13 -10.06
CA MET A 133 -18.78 -0.59 -9.51
C MET A 133 -19.95 0.32 -9.27
N VAL A 134 -21.13 -0.26 -9.37
CA VAL A 134 -22.42 0.35 -8.99
C VAL A 134 -23.17 -0.60 -8.05
N ARG A 135 -24.23 -0.13 -7.41
CA ARG A 135 -25.15 -1.02 -6.71
C ARG A 135 -25.80 -2.01 -7.71
N ASN A 136 -26.20 -3.16 -7.21
CA ASN A 136 -26.79 -4.19 -8.09
C ASN A 136 -28.14 -3.78 -8.69
N ASP A 137 -28.88 -2.88 -8.04
CA ASP A 137 -30.15 -2.31 -8.51
C ASP A 137 -29.98 -1.03 -9.38
N HIS A 138 -28.76 -0.58 -9.61
CA HIS A 138 -28.47 0.57 -10.46
C HIS A 138 -29.00 0.31 -11.91
N PRO A 139 -29.60 1.32 -12.57
CA PRO A 139 -30.18 1.14 -13.92
C PRO A 139 -29.14 0.71 -14.96
N ALA A 140 -27.90 1.23 -14.90
CA ALA A 140 -26.82 0.78 -15.77
C ALA A 140 -26.34 -0.63 -15.39
N ARG A 141 -26.35 -1.53 -16.35
CA ARG A 141 -25.88 -2.91 -16.23
C ARG A 141 -24.52 -3.13 -16.88
N THR A 142 -24.12 -2.21 -17.73
CA THR A 142 -22.83 -2.20 -18.44
C THR A 142 -22.16 -0.84 -18.29
N MET A 143 -20.84 -0.80 -18.54
CA MET A 143 -20.10 0.47 -18.52
C MET A 143 -20.58 1.42 -19.62
N GLN A 144 -20.96 0.91 -20.78
CA GLN A 144 -21.51 1.71 -21.87
C GLN A 144 -22.82 2.39 -21.47
N GLU A 145 -23.74 1.66 -20.80
CA GLU A 145 -24.97 2.23 -20.28
C GLU A 145 -24.70 3.30 -19.22
N PHE A 146 -23.73 3.07 -18.34
CA PHE A 146 -23.33 4.08 -17.34
C PHE A 146 -22.80 5.35 -18.00
N LEU A 147 -21.91 5.23 -18.98
CA LEU A 147 -21.39 6.38 -19.73
C LEU A 147 -22.49 7.10 -20.54
N ALA A 148 -23.48 6.37 -21.07
CA ALA A 148 -24.63 6.97 -21.74
C ALA A 148 -25.47 7.81 -20.76
N LEU A 149 -25.72 7.32 -19.55
CA LEU A 149 -26.39 8.08 -18.50
C LEU A 149 -25.60 9.33 -18.10
N ALA A 150 -24.28 9.21 -17.93
CA ALA A 150 -23.42 10.34 -17.60
C ALA A 150 -23.43 11.43 -18.68
N ARG A 151 -23.45 11.06 -19.97
CA ARG A 151 -23.59 12.00 -21.10
C ARG A 151 -24.96 12.66 -21.14
N ALA A 152 -26.02 11.90 -20.85
CA ALA A 152 -27.39 12.43 -20.85
C ALA A 152 -27.67 13.39 -19.69
N ARG A 153 -26.90 13.31 -18.62
CA ARG A 153 -27.06 14.13 -17.40
C ARG A 153 -25.70 14.63 -16.89
N PRO A 154 -25.06 15.57 -17.59
CA PRO A 154 -23.76 16.09 -17.17
C PRO A 154 -23.78 16.62 -15.73
N GLY A 155 -22.81 16.26 -14.91
CA GLY A 155 -22.67 16.70 -13.51
C GLY A 155 -23.69 16.09 -12.52
N SER A 156 -24.62 15.24 -12.97
CA SER A 156 -25.62 14.68 -12.07
C SER A 156 -25.21 13.36 -11.42
N LEU A 157 -24.33 12.59 -12.07
CA LEU A 157 -23.82 11.35 -11.49
C LEU A 157 -22.56 11.62 -10.67
N ASN A 158 -22.43 10.90 -9.56
CA ASN A 158 -21.24 10.95 -8.75
C ASN A 158 -20.48 9.63 -8.76
N TYR A 159 -19.18 9.72 -8.50
CA TYR A 159 -18.36 8.56 -8.20
C TYR A 159 -17.48 8.81 -6.99
N ALA A 160 -17.25 7.77 -6.21
CA ALA A 160 -16.37 7.83 -5.07
C ALA A 160 -15.03 7.11 -5.32
N SER A 161 -14.07 7.41 -4.46
CA SER A 161 -12.81 6.68 -4.32
C SER A 161 -12.39 6.62 -2.86
N ALA A 162 -11.36 5.84 -2.55
CA ALA A 162 -10.77 5.78 -1.21
C ALA A 162 -10.06 7.09 -0.78
N GLY A 163 -10.13 8.12 -1.61
CA GLY A 163 -9.61 9.47 -1.33
C GLY A 163 -8.82 10.05 -2.50
N VAL A 164 -8.63 11.34 -2.41
CA VAL A 164 -7.87 12.11 -3.41
C VAL A 164 -6.41 11.64 -3.44
N GLY A 165 -5.85 11.47 -4.63
CA GLY A 165 -4.49 10.95 -4.84
C GLY A 165 -4.38 9.43 -4.89
N THR A 166 -5.48 8.69 -4.68
CA THR A 166 -5.51 7.23 -4.84
C THR A 166 -5.62 6.82 -6.32
N SER A 167 -5.34 5.54 -6.62
CA SER A 167 -5.51 5.00 -7.98
C SER A 167 -6.95 5.09 -8.47
N GLY A 168 -7.93 4.90 -7.58
CA GLY A 168 -9.35 5.03 -7.91
C GLY A 168 -9.72 6.46 -8.29
N PHE A 169 -9.21 7.45 -7.57
CA PHE A 169 -9.37 8.86 -7.93
C PHE A 169 -8.78 9.15 -9.32
N LEU A 170 -7.51 8.78 -9.53
CA LEU A 170 -6.84 9.00 -10.82
C LEU A 170 -7.57 8.31 -11.98
N SER A 171 -8.03 7.07 -11.78
CA SER A 171 -8.81 6.34 -12.79
C SER A 171 -10.12 7.05 -13.12
N GLY A 172 -10.79 7.63 -12.12
CA GLY A 172 -12.02 8.41 -12.32
C GLY A 172 -11.78 9.68 -13.12
N GLU A 173 -10.74 10.45 -12.79
CA GLU A 173 -10.40 11.66 -13.53
C GLU A 173 -9.99 11.36 -14.97
N LEU A 174 -9.20 10.30 -15.19
CA LEU A 174 -8.86 9.86 -16.53
C LEU A 174 -10.10 9.40 -17.33
N LEU A 175 -11.03 8.68 -16.67
CA LEU A 175 -12.28 8.26 -17.30
C LEU A 175 -13.11 9.47 -17.73
N LYS A 176 -13.27 10.47 -16.87
CA LYS A 176 -14.01 11.70 -17.20
C LYS A 176 -13.45 12.37 -18.45
N GLN A 177 -12.14 12.51 -18.53
CA GLN A 177 -11.48 13.15 -19.68
C GLN A 177 -11.57 12.28 -20.94
N SER A 178 -11.20 11.01 -20.87
CA SER A 178 -11.11 10.15 -22.05
C SER A 178 -12.49 9.80 -22.61
N ALA A 179 -13.51 9.64 -21.77
CA ALA A 179 -14.87 9.38 -22.19
C ALA A 179 -15.70 10.66 -22.46
N GLN A 180 -15.13 11.84 -22.18
CA GLN A 180 -15.81 13.14 -22.27
C GLN A 180 -17.14 13.15 -21.50
N VAL A 181 -17.11 12.74 -20.25
CA VAL A 181 -18.25 12.75 -19.34
C VAL A 181 -17.99 13.62 -18.12
N ASP A 182 -19.04 14.30 -17.67
CA ASP A 182 -18.99 15.09 -16.43
C ASP A 182 -19.61 14.30 -15.29
N MET A 183 -18.80 14.01 -14.25
CA MET A 183 -19.19 13.31 -13.04
C MET A 183 -18.55 13.99 -11.83
N VAL A 184 -19.27 14.04 -10.72
CA VAL A 184 -18.77 14.63 -9.48
C VAL A 184 -17.97 13.61 -8.68
N HIS A 185 -16.72 13.91 -8.37
CA HIS A 185 -15.94 13.07 -7.45
C HIS A 185 -16.30 13.34 -6.00
N VAL A 186 -16.61 12.27 -5.25
CA VAL A 186 -16.84 12.31 -3.80
C VAL A 186 -15.68 11.61 -3.09
N PRO A 187 -14.76 12.39 -2.47
CA PRO A 187 -13.60 11.82 -1.79
C PRO A 187 -13.95 11.25 -0.43
N TYR A 188 -13.54 10.02 -0.17
CA TYR A 188 -13.63 9.37 1.14
C TYR A 188 -12.27 9.27 1.82
N LYS A 189 -12.27 9.03 3.13
CA LYS A 189 -11.02 8.79 3.89
C LYS A 189 -10.57 7.32 3.83
N GLY A 190 -11.08 6.54 2.86
CA GLY A 190 -10.79 5.12 2.66
C GLY A 190 -11.98 4.37 2.10
N SER A 191 -11.78 3.10 1.77
CA SER A 191 -12.75 2.24 1.06
C SER A 191 -14.00 1.92 1.88
N GLY A 192 -13.85 1.64 3.18
CA GLY A 192 -14.96 1.18 4.03
C GLY A 192 -16.18 2.12 4.01
N PRO A 193 -16.04 3.41 4.38
CA PRO A 193 -17.12 4.38 4.31
C PRO A 193 -17.71 4.53 2.90
N ALA A 194 -16.86 4.56 1.84
CA ALA A 194 -17.31 4.69 0.47
C ALA A 194 -18.21 3.51 0.03
N ILE A 195 -17.85 2.28 0.40
CA ILE A 195 -18.65 1.09 0.12
C ILE A 195 -20.00 1.15 0.88
N THR A 196 -19.96 1.57 2.13
CA THR A 196 -21.20 1.72 2.94
C THR A 196 -22.17 2.69 2.28
N ASP A 197 -21.69 3.84 1.84
CA ASP A 197 -22.52 4.86 1.22
C ASP A 197 -22.97 4.47 -0.21
N LEU A 198 -22.14 3.72 -0.95
CA LEU A 198 -22.58 3.13 -2.22
C LEU A 198 -23.72 2.12 -2.00
N LEU A 199 -23.59 1.22 -1.02
CA LEU A 199 -24.64 0.26 -0.68
C LEU A 199 -25.92 0.95 -0.16
N GLY A 200 -25.75 2.07 0.56
CA GLY A 200 -26.82 2.92 1.06
C GLY A 200 -27.49 3.80 0.00
N GLY A 201 -26.98 3.83 -1.25
CA GLY A 201 -27.55 4.61 -2.36
C GLY A 201 -27.19 6.09 -2.33
N GLN A 202 -26.20 6.50 -1.54
CA GLN A 202 -25.70 7.88 -1.52
C GLN A 202 -24.75 8.16 -2.70
N LEU A 203 -24.29 7.12 -3.38
CA LEU A 203 -23.37 7.18 -4.49
C LEU A 203 -23.93 6.43 -5.69
N ASP A 204 -23.62 6.91 -6.90
CA ASP A 204 -23.95 6.23 -8.16
C ASP A 204 -22.90 5.16 -8.47
N ALA A 205 -21.62 5.48 -8.28
CA ALA A 205 -20.52 4.58 -8.61
C ALA A 205 -19.34 4.69 -7.61
N LEU A 206 -18.44 3.70 -7.66
CA LEU A 206 -17.23 3.65 -6.85
C LEU A 206 -16.09 3.03 -7.67
N PHE A 207 -14.94 3.68 -7.66
CA PHE A 207 -13.67 3.03 -7.97
C PHE A 207 -13.07 2.44 -6.70
N GLU A 208 -12.98 1.11 -6.64
CA GLU A 208 -12.42 0.40 -5.49
C GLU A 208 -11.48 -0.72 -5.92
N GLY A 209 -10.45 -0.95 -5.11
CA GLY A 209 -9.52 -2.06 -5.33
C GLY A 209 -10.21 -3.42 -5.32
N MET A 210 -9.87 -4.28 -6.30
CA MET A 210 -10.47 -5.62 -6.40
C MET A 210 -10.24 -6.46 -5.15
N VAL A 211 -9.21 -6.17 -4.37
CA VAL A 211 -8.95 -6.81 -3.06
C VAL A 211 -10.17 -6.74 -2.12
N THR A 212 -10.79 -5.58 -2.02
CA THR A 212 -12.02 -5.40 -1.22
C THR A 212 -13.27 -5.70 -2.04
N ALA A 213 -13.29 -5.30 -3.31
CA ALA A 213 -14.44 -5.36 -4.20
C ALA A 213 -14.92 -6.79 -4.49
N THR A 214 -13.99 -7.74 -4.64
CA THR A 214 -14.28 -9.13 -5.05
C THR A 214 -15.38 -9.77 -4.19
N GLY A 215 -15.32 -9.59 -2.87
CA GLY A 215 -16.32 -10.13 -1.96
C GLY A 215 -17.73 -9.57 -2.17
N TYR A 216 -17.83 -8.27 -2.39
CA TYR A 216 -19.13 -7.61 -2.64
C TYR A 216 -19.72 -7.96 -4.00
N VAL A 217 -18.88 -8.13 -5.02
CA VAL A 217 -19.32 -8.54 -6.36
C VAL A 217 -19.78 -10.00 -6.35
N ARG A 218 -19.00 -10.91 -5.74
CA ARG A 218 -19.38 -12.33 -5.61
C ARG A 218 -20.66 -12.54 -4.81
N SER A 219 -20.90 -11.73 -3.79
CA SER A 219 -22.16 -11.79 -3.01
C SER A 219 -23.36 -11.11 -3.69
N GLY A 220 -23.19 -10.55 -4.88
CA GLY A 220 -24.26 -9.87 -5.64
C GLY A 220 -24.71 -8.53 -5.03
N LYS A 221 -23.97 -7.99 -4.05
CA LYS A 221 -24.30 -6.68 -3.46
C LYS A 221 -23.92 -5.51 -4.37
N LEU A 222 -22.82 -5.66 -5.10
CA LEU A 222 -22.33 -4.70 -6.07
C LEU A 222 -22.21 -5.36 -7.45
N ARG A 223 -22.38 -4.56 -8.50
CA ARG A 223 -22.15 -4.94 -9.90
C ARG A 223 -20.86 -4.30 -10.37
N LEU A 224 -19.95 -5.14 -10.87
CA LEU A 224 -18.70 -4.71 -11.47
C LEU A 224 -18.95 -4.43 -12.96
N LEU A 225 -18.76 -3.19 -13.39
CA LEU A 225 -18.99 -2.77 -14.78
C LEU A 225 -17.72 -2.81 -15.63
N ALA A 226 -16.57 -2.55 -15.02
CA ALA A 226 -15.27 -2.60 -15.68
C ALA A 226 -14.14 -2.70 -14.67
N VAL A 227 -12.94 -3.08 -15.13
CA VAL A 227 -11.69 -3.09 -14.34
C VAL A 227 -10.63 -2.19 -15.00
N THR A 228 -9.68 -1.68 -14.18
CA THR A 228 -8.64 -0.76 -14.66
C THR A 228 -7.38 -1.46 -15.17
N SER A 229 -7.30 -2.78 -15.09
CA SER A 229 -6.16 -3.55 -15.61
C SER A 229 -6.11 -3.52 -17.14
N GLU A 230 -4.92 -3.77 -17.70
CA GLU A 230 -4.72 -3.91 -19.15
C GLU A 230 -5.38 -5.18 -19.73
N ARG A 231 -5.60 -6.17 -18.87
CA ARG A 231 -6.26 -7.45 -19.22
C ARG A 231 -7.37 -7.73 -18.22
N ARG A 232 -8.41 -8.45 -18.67
CA ARG A 232 -9.50 -8.88 -17.80
C ARG A 232 -8.99 -9.74 -16.65
N VAL A 233 -9.61 -9.60 -15.48
CA VAL A 233 -9.23 -10.39 -14.31
C VAL A 233 -9.81 -11.79 -14.38
N LYS A 234 -9.03 -12.81 -14.04
CA LYS A 234 -9.43 -14.21 -14.10
C LYS A 234 -10.70 -14.52 -13.28
N ALA A 235 -10.88 -13.82 -12.16
CA ALA A 235 -12.03 -14.01 -11.28
C ALA A 235 -13.36 -13.51 -11.91
N PHE A 236 -13.28 -12.64 -12.93
CA PHE A 236 -14.42 -12.01 -13.61
C PHE A 236 -14.12 -11.88 -15.10
N PRO A 237 -14.05 -13.00 -15.87
CA PRO A 237 -13.58 -12.99 -17.26
C PRO A 237 -14.53 -12.26 -18.22
N ASP A 238 -15.81 -12.16 -17.84
CA ASP A 238 -16.84 -11.48 -18.66
C ASP A 238 -16.84 -9.95 -18.47
N VAL A 239 -16.16 -9.45 -17.42
CA VAL A 239 -16.08 -8.01 -17.16
C VAL A 239 -14.98 -7.39 -18.01
N PRO A 240 -15.31 -6.38 -18.84
CA PRO A 240 -14.32 -5.72 -19.70
C PRO A 240 -13.32 -4.88 -18.91
N THR A 241 -12.18 -4.62 -19.52
CA THR A 241 -11.29 -3.57 -19.02
C THR A 241 -11.78 -2.19 -19.46
N LEU A 242 -11.45 -1.15 -18.71
CA LEU A 242 -11.75 0.22 -19.15
C LEU A 242 -11.03 0.54 -20.47
N THR A 243 -9.83 0.03 -20.68
CA THR A 243 -9.05 0.25 -21.90
C THR A 243 -9.74 -0.33 -23.15
N GLU A 244 -10.50 -1.45 -23.03
CA GLU A 244 -11.31 -1.99 -24.12
C GLU A 244 -12.44 -1.02 -24.53
N LEU A 245 -12.91 -0.19 -23.64
CA LEU A 245 -14.08 0.67 -23.80
C LEU A 245 -13.69 2.15 -24.02
N VAL A 246 -12.67 2.59 -23.30
CA VAL A 246 -12.18 3.97 -23.27
C VAL A 246 -10.65 3.93 -23.30
N PRO A 247 -10.02 4.13 -24.46
CA PRO A 247 -8.58 4.12 -24.59
C PRO A 247 -7.87 5.10 -23.61
N GLY A 248 -6.74 4.69 -23.07
CA GLY A 248 -5.92 5.51 -22.18
C GLY A 248 -6.32 5.44 -20.70
N VAL A 249 -7.41 4.77 -20.35
CA VAL A 249 -7.83 4.58 -18.96
C VAL A 249 -7.37 3.20 -18.46
N SER A 250 -6.15 3.13 -17.97
CA SER A 250 -5.61 1.96 -17.29
C SER A 250 -4.86 2.36 -16.04
N GLY A 251 -4.75 1.46 -15.09
CA GLY A 251 -3.96 1.68 -13.87
C GLY A 251 -4.16 0.54 -12.88
N ALA A 252 -3.13 0.24 -12.13
CA ALA A 252 -3.19 -0.70 -11.02
C ALA A 252 -2.80 0.00 -9.73
N ALA A 253 -3.44 -0.38 -8.64
CA ALA A 253 -2.93 -0.09 -7.32
C ALA A 253 -1.88 -1.14 -6.96
N TRP A 254 -1.01 -0.79 -6.03
CA TRP A 254 0.00 -1.69 -5.52
C TRP A 254 0.33 -1.39 -4.07
N PHE A 255 0.84 -2.39 -3.38
CA PHE A 255 1.34 -2.27 -2.02
C PHE A 255 2.77 -2.80 -1.92
N GLY A 256 3.55 -2.14 -1.06
CA GLY A 256 4.89 -2.56 -0.68
C GLY A 256 5.09 -2.35 0.83
N ILE A 257 6.19 -2.87 1.35
CA ILE A 257 6.61 -2.62 2.73
C ILE A 257 7.85 -1.75 2.70
N SER A 258 7.84 -0.66 3.46
CA SER A 258 8.96 0.27 3.56
C SER A 258 9.28 0.60 5.02
N ALA A 259 10.54 0.89 5.27
CA ALA A 259 11.07 1.37 6.55
C ALA A 259 11.58 2.80 6.40
N PRO A 260 11.82 3.55 7.52
CA PRO A 260 12.48 4.83 7.48
C PRO A 260 13.86 4.75 6.81
N ALA A 261 14.26 5.81 6.14
CA ALA A 261 15.63 5.94 5.63
C ALA A 261 16.65 5.69 6.74
N ARG A 262 17.82 5.17 6.38
CA ARG A 262 18.91 4.83 7.32
C ARG A 262 18.61 3.66 8.26
N THR A 263 17.52 2.91 8.06
CA THR A 263 17.36 1.60 8.73
C THR A 263 18.54 0.71 8.33
N PRO A 264 19.27 0.11 9.30
CA PRO A 264 20.49 -0.65 9.03
C PRO A 264 20.28 -1.81 8.04
N ALA A 265 21.23 -2.00 7.12
CA ALA A 265 21.16 -3.03 6.09
C ALA A 265 20.86 -4.44 6.64
N PRO A 266 21.49 -4.93 7.74
CA PRO A 266 21.15 -6.26 8.25
C PRO A 266 19.68 -6.42 8.67
N ILE A 267 19.04 -5.32 9.11
CA ILE A 267 17.62 -5.31 9.48
C ILE A 267 16.74 -5.37 8.24
N THR A 268 17.03 -4.52 7.24
CA THR A 268 16.24 -4.47 6.01
C THR A 268 16.39 -5.74 5.17
N GLU A 269 17.57 -6.33 5.12
CA GLU A 269 17.84 -7.61 4.46
C GLU A 269 17.08 -8.76 5.14
N ARG A 270 17.08 -8.78 6.50
CA ARG A 270 16.30 -9.78 7.25
C ARG A 270 14.80 -9.63 6.97
N LEU A 271 14.27 -8.42 7.03
CA LEU A 271 12.86 -8.14 6.71
C LEU A 271 12.53 -8.53 5.27
N GLN A 272 13.38 -8.17 4.31
CA GLN A 272 13.20 -8.52 2.91
C GLN A 272 13.12 -10.03 2.72
N ALA A 273 14.06 -10.77 3.29
CA ALA A 273 14.09 -12.23 3.17
C ALA A 273 12.79 -12.86 3.67
N GLU A 274 12.27 -12.42 4.82
CA GLU A 274 11.03 -12.95 5.37
C GLU A 274 9.79 -12.53 4.57
N VAL A 275 9.73 -11.28 4.10
CA VAL A 275 8.63 -10.81 3.23
C VAL A 275 8.58 -11.63 1.94
N LEU A 276 9.73 -11.84 1.29
CA LEU A 276 9.81 -12.61 0.05
C LEU A 276 9.44 -14.08 0.28
N ALA A 277 9.92 -14.71 1.34
CA ALA A 277 9.57 -16.09 1.70
C ALA A 277 8.05 -16.25 1.94
N VAL A 278 7.44 -15.30 2.66
CA VAL A 278 5.99 -15.27 2.88
C VAL A 278 5.24 -15.15 1.56
N LEU A 279 5.63 -14.22 0.69
CA LEU A 279 4.95 -13.99 -0.60
C LEU A 279 5.11 -15.15 -1.58
N GLN A 280 6.21 -15.90 -1.51
CA GLN A 280 6.46 -17.07 -2.37
C GLN A 280 5.75 -18.34 -1.87
N SER A 281 5.21 -18.34 -0.65
CA SER A 281 4.49 -19.49 -0.13
C SER A 281 3.19 -19.76 -0.91
N ALA A 282 2.85 -21.03 -1.14
CA ALA A 282 1.65 -21.43 -1.87
C ALA A 282 0.36 -20.88 -1.22
N ASP A 283 0.29 -20.88 0.12
CA ASP A 283 -0.83 -20.31 0.87
C ASP A 283 -1.02 -18.82 0.57
N MET A 284 0.06 -18.04 0.59
CA MET A 284 -0.04 -16.60 0.35
C MET A 284 -0.38 -16.30 -1.11
N GLN A 285 0.21 -17.03 -2.06
CA GLN A 285 -0.12 -16.91 -3.48
C GLN A 285 -1.62 -17.13 -3.73
N THR A 286 -2.18 -18.18 -3.12
CA THR A 286 -3.61 -18.49 -3.22
C THR A 286 -4.45 -17.38 -2.60
N ARG A 287 -4.16 -16.98 -1.36
CA ARG A 287 -4.95 -15.96 -0.65
C ARG A 287 -4.95 -14.61 -1.33
N LEU A 288 -3.80 -14.15 -1.80
CA LEU A 288 -3.71 -12.88 -2.54
C LEU A 288 -4.42 -12.99 -3.89
N GLY A 289 -4.29 -14.13 -4.59
CA GLY A 289 -5.01 -14.39 -5.83
C GLY A 289 -6.54 -14.38 -5.64
N ASP A 290 -7.06 -14.99 -4.58
CA ASP A 290 -8.48 -15.00 -4.24
C ASP A 290 -9.02 -13.58 -3.94
N LEU A 291 -8.17 -12.70 -3.43
CA LEU A 291 -8.47 -11.28 -3.26
C LEU A 291 -8.34 -10.46 -4.56
N GLY A 292 -8.00 -11.09 -5.69
CA GLY A 292 -7.80 -10.38 -6.97
C GLY A 292 -6.50 -9.60 -7.05
N MET A 293 -5.51 -9.96 -6.22
CA MET A 293 -4.19 -9.35 -6.21
C MET A 293 -3.18 -10.27 -6.90
N THR A 294 -2.31 -9.71 -7.71
CA THR A 294 -1.16 -10.39 -8.29
C THR A 294 0.04 -10.16 -7.39
N PRO A 295 0.58 -11.19 -6.70
CA PRO A 295 1.80 -11.06 -5.92
C PRO A 295 2.98 -10.63 -6.79
N LEU A 296 3.79 -9.72 -6.28
CA LEU A 296 5.02 -9.24 -6.92
C LEU A 296 6.17 -9.35 -5.91
N PRO A 297 6.79 -10.52 -5.77
CA PRO A 297 7.83 -10.75 -4.78
C PRO A 297 9.15 -10.09 -5.21
N TYR A 298 9.14 -8.77 -5.37
CA TYR A 298 10.31 -7.96 -5.70
C TYR A 298 11.04 -7.56 -4.41
N GLY A 299 12.36 -7.74 -4.41
CA GLY A 299 13.22 -7.24 -3.34
C GLY A 299 13.40 -5.72 -3.42
N SER A 300 14.25 -5.18 -2.56
CA SER A 300 14.43 -3.72 -2.41
C SER A 300 14.82 -3.02 -3.71
N THR A 301 15.80 -3.55 -4.43
CA THR A 301 16.29 -2.97 -5.70
C THR A 301 15.18 -2.95 -6.77
N GLU A 302 14.48 -4.06 -6.94
CA GLU A 302 13.41 -4.19 -7.93
C GLU A 302 12.20 -3.33 -7.55
N THR A 303 11.89 -3.24 -6.26
CA THR A 303 10.81 -2.38 -5.74
C THR A 303 11.11 -0.91 -6.02
N LEU A 304 12.34 -0.46 -5.76
CA LEU A 304 12.74 0.91 -6.08
C LEU A 304 12.67 1.20 -7.58
N ALA A 305 13.15 0.27 -8.41
CA ALA A 305 13.06 0.40 -9.87
C ALA A 305 11.61 0.47 -10.35
N PHE A 306 10.72 -0.36 -9.78
CA PHE A 306 9.28 -0.33 -10.05
C PHE A 306 8.67 1.04 -9.70
N ILE A 307 8.93 1.57 -8.50
CA ILE A 307 8.43 2.88 -8.05
C ILE A 307 8.89 4.00 -9.00
N GLN A 308 10.17 4.01 -9.37
CA GLN A 308 10.71 5.00 -10.30
C GLN A 308 10.08 4.87 -11.70
N ASN A 309 9.79 3.66 -12.15
CA ASN A 309 9.08 3.43 -13.41
C ASN A 309 7.64 3.97 -13.34
N GLU A 310 6.93 3.70 -12.24
CA GLU A 310 5.60 4.27 -12.02
C GLU A 310 5.62 5.81 -12.03
N MET A 311 6.58 6.43 -11.37
CA MET A 311 6.72 7.88 -11.42
C MET A 311 6.93 8.40 -12.85
N ARG A 312 7.83 7.78 -13.62
CA ARG A 312 8.09 8.16 -15.03
C ARG A 312 6.87 7.96 -15.93
N LYS A 313 6.15 6.85 -15.75
CA LYS A 313 4.93 6.51 -16.50
C LYS A 313 3.83 7.53 -16.26
N TRP A 314 3.59 7.87 -15.01
CA TRP A 314 2.44 8.68 -14.61
C TRP A 314 2.66 10.18 -14.69
N ALA A 315 3.89 10.69 -14.60
CA ALA A 315 4.17 12.12 -14.63
C ALA A 315 3.60 12.83 -15.88
N PRO A 316 3.82 12.37 -17.11
CA PRO A 316 3.24 13.01 -18.29
C PRO A 316 1.70 12.87 -18.33
N VAL A 317 1.14 11.76 -17.87
CA VAL A 317 -0.31 11.51 -17.85
C VAL A 317 -1.00 12.48 -16.89
N ILE A 318 -0.51 12.59 -15.65
CA ILE A 318 -1.05 13.48 -14.62
C ILE A 318 -0.95 14.95 -15.07
N LYS A 319 0.19 15.32 -15.68
CA LYS A 319 0.41 16.67 -16.21
C LYS A 319 -0.57 16.99 -17.34
N ALA A 320 -0.72 16.09 -18.32
CA ALA A 320 -1.63 16.28 -19.45
C ALA A 320 -3.10 16.34 -19.00
N ALA A 321 -3.46 15.51 -18.02
CA ALA A 321 -4.79 15.47 -17.43
C ALA A 321 -5.07 16.62 -16.45
N ASN A 322 -4.06 17.44 -16.13
CA ASN A 322 -4.13 18.53 -15.13
C ASN A 322 -4.74 18.07 -13.79
N VAL A 323 -4.47 16.81 -13.40
CA VAL A 323 -4.98 16.27 -12.14
C VAL A 323 -4.13 16.80 -10.99
N LYS A 324 -4.74 17.61 -10.13
CA LYS A 324 -4.10 18.20 -8.95
C LYS A 324 -4.86 17.86 -7.69
N VAL A 325 -4.11 17.75 -6.60
CA VAL A 325 -4.59 17.52 -5.24
C VAL A 325 -3.93 18.56 -4.36
N ASP A 326 -4.67 19.54 -3.93
CA ASP A 326 -4.22 20.57 -2.99
C ASP A 326 -4.70 20.28 -1.57
#